data_d954b86ab4a3185bf363bc60d243b36c
#
_entry.id   d954b86ab4a3185bf363bc60d243b36c
#
_cell.length_a   1.000
_cell.length_b   1.000
_cell.length_c   1.000
_cell.angle_alpha   90.00
_cell.angle_beta   90.00
_cell.angle_gamma   90.00
#
_symmetry.space_group_name_H-M   'P 1'
#
loop_
_entity.id
_entity.type
_entity.pdbx_description
1 polymer ?
#
loop_
_entity_poly.entity_id
_entity_poly.type
_entity_poly.pdbx_seq_one_letter_code
_entity_poly.pdbx_strand_id
1 'polypeptide(L)'
;ALLAAAATGPDTTVYNLDLPGFGDSDEPPASWGIMDYTRFVEAFADRMGIERPILIGHSFGGRIAIAYAAERPTSKLILVDAAGIKPRRSLKYYLKIYSFKAAKHILPLVAGKTRGARIIDRMRGKAGSSDYAAASPVMRAIMSRVVNEDLTHKLSSIPSPTLLIWGEEDTATPLSDARKMERLIPDAGLVSYPGCGHYSFLERPAQTRAVIENFLNIKR
;
A
#
# COMPACT_ATOMS: atom_id res chain seq x y z
N ALA A 1 0.43 -5.61 -14.20
CA ALA A 1 0.64 -6.60 -15.27
C ALA A 1 1.43 -7.83 -14.78
N LEU A 2 2.66 -7.70 -14.21
CA LEU A 2 3.56 -8.83 -13.87
C LEU A 2 2.96 -9.76 -12.80
N LEU A 3 2.46 -9.21 -11.68
CA LEU A 3 1.82 -9.99 -10.63
C LEU A 3 0.56 -10.70 -11.13
N ALA A 4 -0.24 -10.03 -11.97
CA ALA A 4 -1.40 -10.61 -12.62
C ALA A 4 -1.00 -11.79 -13.53
N ALA A 5 0.04 -11.62 -14.36
CA ALA A 5 0.55 -12.68 -15.22
C ALA A 5 1.09 -13.89 -14.45
N ALA A 6 1.70 -13.66 -13.28
CA ALA A 6 2.17 -14.74 -12.40
C ALA A 6 1.01 -15.56 -11.79
N ALA A 7 -0.15 -14.93 -11.57
CA ALA A 7 -1.34 -15.57 -11.01
C ALA A 7 -2.27 -16.19 -12.06
N THR A 8 -1.97 -16.03 -13.37
CA THR A 8 -2.82 -16.55 -14.45
C THR A 8 -2.58 -18.04 -14.67
N GLY A 9 -3.59 -18.85 -14.46
CA GLY A 9 -3.67 -20.28 -14.81
C GLY A 9 -4.73 -20.54 -15.89
N PRO A 10 -4.87 -21.79 -16.38
CA PRO A 10 -5.80 -22.13 -17.45
C PRO A 10 -7.26 -21.78 -17.16
N ASP A 11 -7.69 -21.89 -15.90
CA ASP A 11 -9.07 -21.64 -15.48
C ASP A 11 -9.15 -20.41 -14.54
N THR A 12 -8.25 -19.44 -14.72
CA THR A 12 -8.16 -18.27 -13.83
C THR A 12 -8.52 -16.99 -14.57
N THR A 13 -9.52 -16.26 -14.08
CA THR A 13 -9.79 -14.87 -14.51
C THR A 13 -9.06 -13.92 -13.55
N VAL A 14 -8.29 -13.00 -14.11
CA VAL A 14 -7.54 -12.00 -13.34
C VAL A 14 -8.09 -10.60 -13.62
N TYR A 15 -8.48 -9.92 -12.56
CA TYR A 15 -8.90 -8.52 -12.60
C TYR A 15 -7.78 -7.63 -12.05
N ASN A 16 -7.32 -6.68 -12.86
CA ASN A 16 -6.38 -5.67 -12.44
C ASN A 16 -7.13 -4.33 -12.35
N LEU A 17 -7.36 -3.86 -11.13
CA LEU A 17 -8.20 -2.69 -10.89
C LEU A 17 -7.36 -1.42 -10.82
N ASP A 18 -7.71 -0.42 -11.59
CA ASP A 18 -7.32 0.95 -11.32
C ASP A 18 -8.25 1.51 -10.24
N LEU A 19 -7.71 1.67 -9.04
CA LEU A 19 -8.48 2.18 -7.91
C LEU A 19 -8.81 3.66 -8.11
N PRO A 20 -9.93 4.16 -7.55
CA PRO A 20 -10.28 5.57 -7.66
C PRO A 20 -9.13 6.52 -7.29
N GLY A 21 -8.77 7.40 -8.24
CA GLY A 21 -7.62 8.30 -8.16
C GLY A 21 -6.29 7.70 -8.62
N PHE A 22 -6.30 6.49 -9.20
CA PHE A 22 -5.12 5.84 -9.77
C PHE A 22 -5.41 5.39 -11.21
N GLY A 23 -4.33 5.30 -12.02
CA GLY A 23 -4.45 4.91 -13.42
C GLY A 23 -5.42 5.79 -14.19
N ASP A 24 -6.36 5.17 -14.90
CA ASP A 24 -7.38 5.85 -15.70
C ASP A 24 -8.71 6.08 -14.92
N SER A 25 -8.76 5.71 -13.62
CA SER A 25 -9.95 5.91 -12.81
C SER A 25 -10.07 7.33 -12.28
N ASP A 26 -11.31 7.85 -12.27
CA ASP A 26 -11.63 9.14 -11.66
C ASP A 26 -11.24 9.22 -10.19
N GLU A 27 -10.96 10.43 -9.72
CA GLU A 27 -10.67 10.67 -8.30
C GLU A 27 -11.91 10.42 -7.42
N PRO A 28 -11.71 9.95 -6.18
CA PRO A 28 -12.81 9.86 -5.24
C PRO A 28 -13.45 11.23 -4.98
N PRO A 29 -14.78 11.30 -4.74
CA PRO A 29 -15.48 12.56 -4.50
C PRO A 29 -15.10 13.23 -3.18
N ALA A 30 -14.40 12.51 -2.30
CA ALA A 30 -13.98 12.99 -0.99
C ALA A 30 -12.66 12.32 -0.56
N SER A 31 -12.09 12.76 0.57
CA SER A 31 -10.90 12.14 1.15
C SER A 31 -11.23 10.75 1.72
N TRP A 32 -11.01 9.71 0.93
CA TRP A 32 -11.20 8.32 1.31
C TRP A 32 -10.11 7.82 2.29
N GLY A 33 -10.50 6.90 3.18
CA GLY A 33 -9.62 6.08 3.98
C GLY A 33 -9.52 4.66 3.41
N ILE A 34 -8.78 3.78 4.08
CA ILE A 34 -8.60 2.39 3.65
C ILE A 34 -9.93 1.66 3.53
N MET A 35 -10.86 1.85 4.47
CA MET A 35 -12.16 1.18 4.44
C MET A 35 -13.04 1.63 3.27
N ASP A 36 -12.91 2.86 2.79
CA ASP A 36 -13.66 3.33 1.63
C ASP A 36 -13.18 2.63 0.35
N TYR A 37 -11.85 2.49 0.18
CA TYR A 37 -11.27 1.69 -0.90
C TYR A 37 -11.60 0.21 -0.77
N THR A 38 -11.63 -0.33 0.43
CA THR A 38 -12.01 -1.74 0.66
C THR A 38 -13.44 -1.98 0.21
N ARG A 39 -14.39 -1.12 0.61
CA ARG A 39 -15.80 -1.20 0.15
C ARG A 39 -15.96 -1.08 -1.36
N PHE A 40 -15.12 -0.27 -2.02
CA PHE A 40 -15.10 -0.19 -3.48
C PHE A 40 -14.71 -1.54 -4.10
N VAL A 41 -13.67 -2.21 -3.57
CA VAL A 41 -13.24 -3.54 -4.06
C VAL A 41 -14.29 -4.60 -3.72
N GLU A 42 -14.94 -4.52 -2.56
CA GLU A 42 -16.05 -5.40 -2.17
C GLU A 42 -17.23 -5.27 -3.14
N ALA A 43 -17.65 -4.03 -3.43
CA ALA A 43 -18.73 -3.77 -4.38
C ALA A 43 -18.40 -4.27 -5.79
N PHE A 44 -17.13 -4.15 -6.22
CA PHE A 44 -16.67 -4.75 -7.46
C PHE A 44 -16.81 -6.28 -7.43
N ALA A 45 -16.31 -6.93 -6.38
CA ALA A 45 -16.40 -8.38 -6.24
C ALA A 45 -17.87 -8.87 -6.25
N ASP A 46 -18.74 -8.19 -5.51
CA ASP A 46 -20.19 -8.50 -5.47
C ASP A 46 -20.84 -8.36 -6.86
N ARG A 47 -20.53 -7.28 -7.58
CA ARG A 47 -21.05 -7.03 -8.93
C ARG A 47 -20.58 -8.07 -9.95
N MET A 48 -19.37 -8.58 -9.78
CA MET A 48 -18.78 -9.61 -10.64
C MET A 48 -19.10 -11.04 -10.19
N GLY A 49 -19.85 -11.22 -9.10
CA GLY A 49 -20.18 -12.54 -8.55
C GLY A 49 -18.96 -13.28 -7.98
N ILE A 50 -17.96 -12.57 -7.48
CA ILE A 50 -16.73 -13.15 -6.93
C ILE A 50 -16.90 -13.35 -5.43
N GLU A 51 -17.10 -14.60 -4.99
CA GLU A 51 -17.38 -14.92 -3.59
C GLU A 51 -16.10 -15.05 -2.75
N ARG A 52 -15.07 -15.71 -3.26
CA ARG A 52 -13.83 -16.03 -2.55
C ARG A 52 -12.61 -15.73 -3.43
N PRO A 53 -12.26 -14.45 -3.65
CA PRO A 53 -11.12 -14.08 -4.50
C PRO A 53 -9.80 -14.57 -3.93
N ILE A 54 -8.81 -14.73 -4.82
CA ILE A 54 -7.41 -14.63 -4.48
C ILE A 54 -7.05 -13.15 -4.58
N LEU A 55 -6.58 -12.56 -3.50
CA LEU A 55 -6.17 -11.16 -3.49
C LEU A 55 -4.65 -11.05 -3.60
N ILE A 56 -4.20 -10.16 -4.47
CA ILE A 56 -2.78 -9.78 -4.58
C ILE A 56 -2.68 -8.28 -4.38
N GLY A 57 -1.97 -7.86 -3.34
CA GLY A 57 -1.78 -6.45 -3.00
C GLY A 57 -0.32 -6.06 -2.88
N HIS A 58 0.12 -5.05 -3.66
CA HIS A 58 1.42 -4.43 -3.51
C HIS A 58 1.26 -3.07 -2.81
N SER A 59 2.15 -2.77 -1.87
CA SER A 59 2.22 -1.46 -1.20
C SER A 59 0.86 -0.98 -0.69
N PHE A 60 0.28 0.09 -1.27
CA PHE A 60 -1.05 0.59 -0.93
C PHE A 60 -2.16 -0.46 -1.13
N GLY A 61 -2.10 -1.22 -2.24
CA GLY A 61 -3.03 -2.32 -2.50
C GLY A 61 -2.99 -3.41 -1.43
N GLY A 62 -1.84 -3.59 -0.76
CA GLY A 62 -1.70 -4.49 0.37
C GLY A 62 -2.56 -4.09 1.56
N ARG A 63 -2.71 -2.78 1.86
CA ARG A 63 -3.62 -2.30 2.91
C ARG A 63 -5.06 -2.70 2.65
N ILE A 64 -5.51 -2.54 1.40
CA ILE A 64 -6.87 -2.86 0.98
C ILE A 64 -7.09 -4.38 1.05
N ALA A 65 -6.11 -5.16 0.58
CA ALA A 65 -6.17 -6.61 0.61
C ALA A 65 -6.22 -7.17 2.05
N ILE A 66 -5.44 -6.58 2.98
CA ILE A 66 -5.50 -6.90 4.41
C ILE A 66 -6.89 -6.58 4.99
N ALA A 67 -7.42 -5.39 4.73
CA ALA A 67 -8.71 -4.98 5.24
C ALA A 67 -9.84 -5.85 4.71
N TYR A 68 -9.82 -6.17 3.41
CA TYR A 68 -10.78 -7.07 2.77
C TYR A 68 -10.71 -8.48 3.37
N ALA A 69 -9.52 -9.08 3.41
CA ALA A 69 -9.35 -10.46 3.88
C ALA A 69 -9.67 -10.67 5.37
N ALA A 70 -9.62 -9.60 6.17
CA ALA A 70 -10.03 -9.64 7.57
C ALA A 70 -11.56 -9.60 7.77
N GLU A 71 -12.32 -9.12 6.78
CA GLU A 71 -13.78 -8.90 6.90
C GLU A 71 -14.60 -9.82 5.96
N ARG A 72 -13.99 -10.28 4.86
CA ARG A 72 -14.67 -11.11 3.85
C ARG A 72 -13.88 -12.38 3.51
N PRO A 73 -14.56 -13.47 3.14
CA PRO A 73 -13.90 -14.69 2.73
C PRO A 73 -12.98 -14.47 1.52
N THR A 74 -11.76 -14.96 1.61
CA THR A 74 -10.79 -15.04 0.52
C THR A 74 -10.28 -16.46 0.37
N SER A 75 -9.91 -16.88 -0.84
CA SER A 75 -9.28 -18.19 -1.04
C SER A 75 -7.83 -18.18 -0.61
N LYS A 76 -7.08 -17.15 -1.02
CA LYS A 76 -5.68 -16.92 -0.66
C LYS A 76 -5.38 -15.42 -0.66
N LEU A 77 -4.36 -15.03 0.08
CA LEU A 77 -3.86 -13.66 0.13
C LEU A 77 -2.37 -13.63 -0.24
N ILE A 78 -1.98 -12.72 -1.13
CA ILE A 78 -0.58 -12.48 -1.50
C ILE A 78 -0.27 -11.01 -1.27
N LEU A 79 0.66 -10.74 -0.37
CA LEU A 79 1.10 -9.40 -0.01
C LEU A 79 2.55 -9.20 -0.47
N VAL A 80 2.75 -8.26 -1.39
CA VAL A 80 4.07 -7.97 -1.98
C VAL A 80 4.50 -6.58 -1.53
N ASP A 81 5.59 -6.48 -0.78
CA ASP A 81 6.10 -5.21 -0.24
C ASP A 81 4.96 -4.35 0.33
N ALA A 82 4.03 -4.99 1.05
CA ALA A 82 2.72 -4.43 1.38
C ALA A 82 2.78 -3.45 2.54
N ALA A 83 2.08 -2.33 2.42
CA ALA A 83 1.79 -1.48 3.55
C ALA A 83 0.62 -2.07 4.37
N GLY A 84 0.53 -1.71 5.64
CA GLY A 84 -0.53 -2.20 6.56
C GLY A 84 -0.19 -1.86 8.00
N ILE A 85 1.08 -1.86 8.32
CA ILE A 85 1.58 -1.46 9.63
C ILE A 85 1.88 0.04 9.61
N LYS A 86 1.51 0.74 10.67
CA LYS A 86 1.81 2.17 10.79
C LYS A 86 3.31 2.39 10.90
N PRO A 87 3.90 3.22 10.02
CA PRO A 87 5.35 3.47 10.05
C PRO A 87 5.81 4.04 11.39
N ARG A 88 6.87 3.48 11.95
CA ARG A 88 7.55 4.07 13.11
C ARG A 88 8.33 5.31 12.65
N ARG A 89 7.93 6.48 13.13
CA ARG A 89 8.55 7.75 12.77
C ARG A 89 9.68 8.09 13.74
N SER A 90 10.84 8.49 13.21
CA SER A 90 11.97 8.94 14.02
C SER A 90 11.72 10.32 14.67
N LEU A 91 12.45 10.65 15.73
CA LEU A 91 12.42 11.99 16.32
C LEU A 91 12.77 13.08 15.29
N LYS A 92 13.71 12.80 14.37
CA LYS A 92 14.05 13.71 13.27
C LYS A 92 12.86 14.03 12.37
N TYR A 93 12.01 13.03 12.13
CA TYR A 93 10.76 13.21 11.35
C TYR A 93 9.81 14.17 12.07
N TYR A 94 9.59 13.98 13.37
CA TYR A 94 8.73 14.86 14.14
C TYR A 94 9.30 16.28 14.24
N LEU A 95 10.61 16.44 14.47
CA LEU A 95 11.29 17.73 14.45
C LEU A 95 11.11 18.44 13.11
N LYS A 96 11.27 17.72 11.98
CA LYS A 96 11.04 18.28 10.64
C LYS A 96 9.58 18.73 10.45
N ILE A 97 8.61 17.96 10.92
CA ILE A 97 7.19 18.32 10.81
C ILE A 97 6.86 19.53 11.70
N TYR A 98 7.30 19.53 12.96
CA TYR A 98 7.01 20.63 13.87
C TYR A 98 7.71 21.93 13.45
N SER A 99 8.96 21.85 12.98
CA SER A 99 9.66 23.01 12.42
C SER A 99 8.95 23.56 11.16
N PHE A 100 8.45 22.68 10.29
CA PHE A 100 7.64 23.10 9.14
C PHE A 100 6.32 23.76 9.57
N LYS A 101 5.61 23.18 10.56
CA LYS A 101 4.39 23.77 11.12
C LYS A 101 4.66 25.15 11.73
N ALA A 102 5.72 25.27 12.52
CA ALA A 102 6.13 26.55 13.09
C ALA A 102 6.48 27.58 12.00
N ALA A 103 7.28 27.17 11.00
CA ALA A 103 7.61 28.03 9.86
C ALA A 103 6.36 28.51 9.11
N LYS A 104 5.35 27.68 8.93
CA LYS A 104 4.08 28.06 8.29
C LYS A 104 3.35 29.20 9.00
N HIS A 105 3.46 29.26 10.33
CA HIS A 105 2.83 30.34 11.13
C HIS A 105 3.75 31.56 11.28
N ILE A 106 5.05 31.38 11.41
CA ILE A 106 6.00 32.45 11.70
C ILE A 106 6.47 33.19 10.43
N LEU A 107 6.74 32.48 9.34
CA LEU A 107 7.29 33.10 8.12
C LEU A 107 6.39 34.19 7.49
N PRO A 108 5.04 34.04 7.45
CA PRO A 108 4.19 35.13 6.96
C PRO A 108 4.24 36.40 7.80
N LEU A 109 4.52 36.26 9.11
CA LEU A 109 4.59 37.39 10.06
C LEU A 109 5.92 38.11 9.93
N VAL A 110 7.02 37.38 9.75
CA VAL A 110 8.39 37.94 9.75
C VAL A 110 8.85 38.37 8.34
N ALA A 111 8.54 37.59 7.31
CA ALA A 111 8.98 37.83 5.92
C ALA A 111 7.89 38.43 5.02
N GLY A 112 6.71 38.72 5.59
CA GLY A 112 5.53 39.15 4.84
C GLY A 112 4.83 38.00 4.10
N LYS A 113 3.54 38.19 3.83
CA LYS A 113 2.66 37.10 3.28
C LYS A 113 3.21 36.48 2.00
N THR A 114 3.66 37.30 1.04
CA THR A 114 4.10 36.81 -0.29
C THR A 114 5.46 36.08 -0.25
N ARG A 115 6.45 36.61 0.50
CA ARG A 115 7.76 35.96 0.64
C ARG A 115 7.66 34.72 1.51
N GLY A 116 6.91 34.80 2.62
CA GLY A 116 6.65 33.66 3.50
C GLY A 116 6.00 32.49 2.76
N ALA A 117 4.98 32.75 1.95
CA ALA A 117 4.33 31.72 1.12
C ALA A 117 5.31 31.04 0.16
N ARG A 118 6.16 31.80 -0.57
CA ARG A 118 7.17 31.23 -1.47
C ARG A 118 8.19 30.32 -0.77
N ILE A 119 8.61 30.69 0.42
CA ILE A 119 9.55 29.86 1.22
C ILE A 119 8.86 28.56 1.64
N ILE A 120 7.62 28.64 2.11
CA ILE A 120 6.82 27.47 2.52
C ILE A 120 6.60 26.54 1.33
N ASP A 121 6.27 27.04 0.15
CA ASP A 121 6.06 26.21 -1.04
C ASP A 121 7.36 25.52 -1.50
N ARG A 122 8.50 26.22 -1.40
CA ARG A 122 9.82 25.61 -1.66
C ARG A 122 10.15 24.49 -0.65
N MET A 123 9.79 24.69 0.63
CA MET A 123 9.96 23.66 1.67
C MET A 123 9.04 22.44 1.41
N ARG A 124 7.81 22.67 0.94
CA ARG A 124 6.88 21.60 0.54
C ARG A 124 7.41 20.76 -0.62
N GLY A 125 7.92 21.42 -1.68
CA GLY A 125 8.46 20.73 -2.86
C GLY A 125 9.65 19.82 -2.54
N LYS A 126 10.41 20.10 -1.46
CA LYS A 126 11.54 19.27 -0.99
C LYS A 126 11.12 18.15 -0.01
N ALA A 127 9.87 18.13 0.44
CA ALA A 127 9.44 17.27 1.56
C ALA A 127 8.56 16.08 1.15
N GLY A 128 8.01 16.06 -0.08
CA GLY A 128 7.12 15.01 -0.60
C GLY A 128 7.78 14.16 -1.69
N SER A 129 7.21 12.97 -1.96
CA SER A 129 7.51 12.22 -3.19
C SER A 129 7.02 13.00 -4.41
N SER A 130 7.55 12.67 -5.61
CA SER A 130 7.07 13.24 -6.89
C SER A 130 5.56 13.10 -7.03
N ASP A 131 5.03 11.93 -6.69
CA ASP A 131 3.62 11.59 -6.80
C ASP A 131 2.75 12.44 -5.86
N TYR A 132 3.22 12.68 -4.62
CA TYR A 132 2.52 13.58 -3.68
C TYR A 132 2.53 15.03 -4.16
N ALA A 133 3.60 15.47 -4.81
CA ALA A 133 3.71 16.85 -5.35
C ALA A 133 2.77 17.05 -6.55
N ALA A 134 2.62 16.05 -7.42
CA ALA A 134 1.76 16.08 -8.60
C ALA A 134 0.27 15.85 -8.26
N ALA A 135 -0.04 15.22 -7.12
CA ALA A 135 -1.40 14.85 -6.73
C ALA A 135 -2.30 16.06 -6.48
N SER A 136 -3.60 15.90 -6.74
CA SER A 136 -4.65 16.87 -6.40
C SER A 136 -4.77 17.10 -4.89
N PRO A 137 -5.47 18.13 -4.44
CA PRO A 137 -5.74 18.34 -3.01
C PRO A 137 -6.46 17.15 -2.35
N VAL A 138 -7.39 16.49 -3.05
CA VAL A 138 -8.12 15.32 -2.56
C VAL A 138 -7.18 14.14 -2.40
N MET A 139 -6.40 13.83 -3.44
CA MET A 139 -5.43 12.73 -3.40
C MET A 139 -4.34 12.94 -2.35
N ARG A 140 -3.85 14.17 -2.15
CA ARG A 140 -2.91 14.49 -1.07
C ARG A 140 -3.51 14.25 0.32
N ALA A 141 -4.79 14.58 0.52
CA ALA A 141 -5.49 14.32 1.76
C ALA A 141 -5.63 12.80 2.00
N ILE A 142 -6.01 12.04 0.96
CA ILE A 142 -6.07 10.58 0.98
C ILE A 142 -4.70 9.98 1.34
N MET A 143 -3.64 10.32 0.60
CA MET A 143 -2.28 9.81 0.85
C MET A 143 -1.81 10.08 2.29
N SER A 144 -2.10 11.29 2.81
CA SER A 144 -1.76 11.66 4.18
C SER A 144 -2.57 10.87 5.22
N ARG A 145 -3.81 10.53 4.94
CA ARG A 145 -4.69 9.75 5.81
C ARG A 145 -4.26 8.27 5.82
N VAL A 146 -4.24 7.63 4.66
CA VAL A 146 -4.05 6.19 4.53
C VAL A 146 -2.67 5.71 5.01
N VAL A 147 -1.62 6.53 4.86
CA VAL A 147 -0.27 6.16 5.33
C VAL A 147 -0.20 6.05 6.86
N ASN A 148 -1.09 6.69 7.59
CA ASN A 148 -1.14 6.72 9.04
C ASN A 148 -2.14 5.71 9.63
N GLU A 149 -2.97 5.08 8.82
CA GLU A 149 -3.89 4.03 9.28
C GLU A 149 -3.11 2.77 9.64
N ASP A 150 -3.37 2.20 10.82
CA ASP A 150 -2.72 0.98 11.31
C ASP A 150 -3.70 -0.19 11.23
N LEU A 151 -3.35 -1.18 10.43
CA LEU A 151 -4.15 -2.39 10.25
C LEU A 151 -3.62 -3.59 11.06
N THR A 152 -2.67 -3.37 11.96
CA THR A 152 -2.07 -4.43 12.79
C THR A 152 -3.15 -5.27 13.51
N HIS A 153 -4.21 -4.60 13.98
CA HIS A 153 -5.32 -5.24 14.71
C HIS A 153 -6.17 -6.17 13.84
N LYS A 154 -6.12 -6.05 12.51
CA LYS A 154 -6.86 -6.89 11.56
C LYS A 154 -6.12 -8.17 11.17
N LEU A 155 -4.80 -8.22 11.37
CA LEU A 155 -3.97 -9.31 10.85
C LEU A 155 -4.34 -10.68 11.44
N SER A 156 -4.67 -10.73 12.73
CA SER A 156 -5.08 -11.98 13.39
C SER A 156 -6.47 -12.49 12.97
N SER A 157 -7.25 -11.66 12.30
CA SER A 157 -8.58 -12.02 11.77
C SER A 157 -8.55 -12.53 10.34
N ILE A 158 -7.38 -12.65 9.70
CA ILE A 158 -7.24 -13.15 8.33
C ILE A 158 -7.20 -14.69 8.37
N PRO A 159 -8.24 -15.38 7.87
CA PRO A 159 -8.32 -16.84 7.96
C PRO A 159 -7.66 -17.56 6.78
N SER A 160 -7.38 -16.84 5.69
CA SER A 160 -6.88 -17.43 4.46
C SER A 160 -5.38 -17.63 4.47
N PRO A 161 -4.86 -18.71 3.83
CA PRO A 161 -3.44 -18.87 3.59
C PRO A 161 -2.84 -17.63 2.95
N THR A 162 -1.76 -17.13 3.53
CA THR A 162 -1.16 -15.83 3.16
C THR A 162 0.30 -16.01 2.79
N LEU A 163 0.66 -15.52 1.60
CA LEU A 163 2.04 -15.41 1.12
C LEU A 163 2.52 -13.97 1.24
N LEU A 164 3.63 -13.76 1.93
CA LEU A 164 4.33 -12.49 2.00
C LEU A 164 5.57 -12.57 1.11
N ILE A 165 5.73 -11.62 0.18
CA ILE A 165 6.93 -11.48 -0.67
C ILE A 165 7.53 -10.12 -0.40
N TRP A 166 8.85 -10.06 -0.10
CA TRP A 166 9.45 -8.81 0.35
C TRP A 166 10.89 -8.60 -0.07
N GLY A 167 11.23 -7.35 -0.43
CA GLY A 167 12.61 -6.93 -0.58
C GLY A 167 13.27 -6.64 0.78
N GLU A 168 14.48 -7.18 1.00
CA GLU A 168 15.18 -6.99 2.29
C GLU A 168 15.66 -5.55 2.51
N GLU A 169 15.87 -4.79 1.42
CA GLU A 169 16.29 -3.39 1.44
C GLU A 169 15.10 -2.42 1.26
N ASP A 170 13.87 -2.90 1.42
CA ASP A 170 12.70 -2.03 1.33
C ASP A 170 12.68 -1.01 2.48
N THR A 171 12.82 0.27 2.11
CA THR A 171 12.79 1.40 3.07
C THR A 171 11.39 2.02 3.20
N ALA A 172 10.47 1.72 2.31
CA ALA A 172 9.10 2.23 2.35
C ALA A 172 8.23 1.37 3.29
N THR A 173 8.33 0.06 3.15
CA THR A 173 7.70 -0.96 4.01
C THR A 173 8.79 -1.92 4.49
N PRO A 174 9.47 -1.63 5.60
CA PRO A 174 10.63 -2.41 6.04
C PRO A 174 10.32 -3.89 6.27
N LEU A 175 11.29 -4.78 5.99
CA LEU A 175 11.17 -6.23 6.20
C LEU A 175 10.70 -6.59 7.63
N SER A 176 10.97 -5.74 8.62
CA SER A 176 10.45 -5.91 9.98
C SER A 176 8.91 -5.90 10.05
N ASP A 177 8.26 -5.20 9.11
CA ASP A 177 6.80 -5.16 9.01
C ASP A 177 6.28 -6.47 8.43
N ALA A 178 6.93 -7.05 7.41
CA ALA A 178 6.63 -8.37 6.89
C ALA A 178 6.75 -9.45 7.97
N ARG A 179 7.85 -9.46 8.72
CA ARG A 179 8.05 -10.39 9.85
C ARG A 179 7.01 -10.22 10.95
N LYS A 180 6.50 -9.01 11.14
CA LYS A 180 5.39 -8.77 12.09
C LYS A 180 4.07 -9.29 11.52
N MET A 181 3.80 -9.11 10.23
CA MET A 181 2.62 -9.68 9.56
C MET A 181 2.64 -11.22 9.63
N GLU A 182 3.76 -11.86 9.31
CA GLU A 182 3.95 -13.30 9.38
C GLU A 182 3.62 -13.87 10.77
N ARG A 183 4.04 -13.19 11.83
CA ARG A 183 3.73 -13.63 13.21
C ARG A 183 2.28 -13.42 13.62
N LEU A 184 1.58 -12.47 13.04
CA LEU A 184 0.22 -12.10 13.47
C LEU A 184 -0.87 -12.72 12.61
N ILE A 185 -0.60 -13.05 11.36
CA ILE A 185 -1.53 -13.77 10.49
C ILE A 185 -1.42 -15.26 10.80
N PRO A 186 -2.53 -15.95 11.10
CA PRO A 186 -2.51 -17.33 11.58
C PRO A 186 -1.84 -18.34 10.64
N ASP A 187 -2.03 -18.17 9.32
CA ASP A 187 -1.47 -19.04 8.28
C ASP A 187 -0.72 -18.18 7.26
N ALA A 188 0.52 -17.80 7.60
CA ALA A 188 1.36 -16.97 6.74
C ALA A 188 2.77 -17.52 6.59
N GLY A 189 3.32 -17.37 5.37
CA GLY A 189 4.72 -17.65 5.07
C GLY A 189 5.39 -16.47 4.37
N LEU A 190 6.64 -16.17 4.75
CA LEU A 190 7.44 -15.06 4.20
C LEU A 190 8.54 -15.57 3.29
N VAL A 191 8.62 -15.00 2.09
CA VAL A 191 9.73 -15.11 1.16
C VAL A 191 10.38 -13.74 1.03
N SER A 192 11.67 -13.62 1.40
CA SER A 192 12.41 -12.37 1.25
C SER A 192 13.47 -12.47 0.17
N TYR A 193 13.74 -11.35 -0.51
CA TYR A 193 14.70 -11.25 -1.60
C TYR A 193 15.87 -10.35 -1.20
N PRO A 194 17.08 -10.92 -1.01
CA PRO A 194 18.28 -10.14 -0.71
C PRO A 194 18.59 -9.12 -1.82
N GLY A 195 18.98 -7.91 -1.42
CA GLY A 195 19.37 -6.82 -2.32
C GLY A 195 18.22 -6.20 -3.10
N CYS A 196 16.95 -6.49 -2.76
CA CYS A 196 15.77 -5.93 -3.40
C CYS A 196 15.09 -4.87 -2.53
N GLY A 197 14.58 -3.82 -3.18
CA GLY A 197 13.83 -2.73 -2.55
C GLY A 197 12.32 -2.92 -2.60
N HIS A 198 11.60 -1.78 -2.69
CA HIS A 198 10.12 -1.73 -2.62
C HIS A 198 9.39 -2.31 -3.84
N TYR A 199 10.09 -2.65 -4.89
CA TYR A 199 9.53 -3.30 -6.08
C TYR A 199 10.18 -4.66 -6.31
N SER A 200 10.25 -5.47 -5.25
CA SER A 200 10.95 -6.76 -5.22
C SER A 200 10.51 -7.70 -6.36
N PHE A 201 9.23 -7.67 -6.70
CA PHE A 201 8.65 -8.44 -7.81
C PHE A 201 9.12 -8.01 -9.20
N LEU A 202 9.54 -6.76 -9.38
CA LEU A 202 10.15 -6.25 -10.62
C LEU A 202 11.65 -6.57 -10.67
N GLU A 203 12.31 -6.58 -9.53
CA GLU A 203 13.74 -6.86 -9.39
C GLU A 203 14.04 -8.36 -9.50
N ARG A 204 13.09 -9.23 -9.11
CA ARG A 204 13.17 -10.70 -9.18
C ARG A 204 11.95 -11.32 -9.87
N PRO A 205 11.65 -10.96 -11.14
CA PRO A 205 10.39 -11.33 -11.78
C PRO A 205 10.19 -12.84 -11.94
N ALA A 206 11.24 -13.56 -12.35
CA ALA A 206 11.17 -15.01 -12.54
C ALA A 206 10.99 -15.76 -11.21
N GLN A 207 11.68 -15.33 -10.17
CA GLN A 207 11.59 -15.91 -8.84
C GLN A 207 10.21 -15.63 -8.21
N THR A 208 9.72 -14.38 -8.32
CA THR A 208 8.38 -13.99 -7.85
C THR A 208 7.31 -14.83 -8.53
N ARG A 209 7.43 -15.02 -9.84
CA ARG A 209 6.50 -15.85 -10.60
C ARG A 209 6.48 -17.28 -10.09
N ALA A 210 7.65 -17.91 -9.94
CA ALA A 210 7.75 -19.28 -9.45
C ALA A 210 7.16 -19.46 -8.05
N VAL A 211 7.41 -18.51 -7.16
CA VAL A 211 6.85 -18.48 -5.79
C VAL A 211 5.32 -18.37 -5.80
N ILE A 212 4.76 -17.46 -6.62
CA ILE A 212 3.31 -17.29 -6.74
C ILE A 212 2.68 -18.54 -7.39
N GLU A 213 3.23 -19.07 -8.48
CA GLU A 213 2.72 -20.27 -9.15
C GLU A 213 2.71 -21.47 -8.20
N ASN A 214 3.78 -21.66 -7.43
CA ASN A 214 3.83 -22.72 -6.41
C ASN A 214 2.76 -22.53 -5.31
N PHE A 215 2.64 -21.32 -4.77
CA PHE A 215 1.65 -21.02 -3.74
C PHE A 215 0.21 -21.21 -4.24
N LEU A 216 -0.06 -20.87 -5.50
CA LEU A 216 -1.37 -21.01 -6.11
C LEU A 216 -1.64 -22.43 -6.66
N ASN A 217 -0.64 -23.33 -6.67
CA ASN A 217 -0.69 -24.67 -7.27
C ASN A 217 -0.97 -24.63 -8.79
N ILE A 218 -0.46 -23.62 -9.48
CA ILE A 218 -0.58 -23.50 -10.94
C ILE A 218 0.40 -24.49 -11.57
N LYS A 219 -0.15 -25.53 -12.20
CA LYS A 219 0.64 -26.47 -13.03
C LYS A 219 0.65 -25.95 -14.46
N ARG A 220 1.82 -25.88 -15.05
CA ARG A 220 2.02 -25.56 -16.48
C ARG A 220 2.42 -26.78 -17.26
#